data_1c926683bae3a146547f1a3e5f27da88
#
_entry.id   1c926683bae3a146547f1a3e5f27da88
#
_cell.length_a   1.000
_cell.length_b   1.000
_cell.length_c   1.000
_cell.angle_alpha   90.00
_cell.angle_beta   90.00
_cell.angle_gamma   90.00
#
_symmetry.space_group_name_H-M   'P 1'
#
loop_
_entity.id
_entity.type
_entity.pdbx_description
1 polymer ?
#
loop_
_entity_poly.entity_id
_entity_poly.type
_entity_poly.pdbx_seq_one_letter_code
_entity_poly.pdbx_strand_id
1 'polypeptide(L)'
;MDYKKFNGTSYRGCFKMPYAKLVEAIGEPNLMSDGYKTDVEWGFERDGVVATIYNWKNGPNYIGRGTVEDIDDWNVGGHSLDAMDVVSALLMQR
;
A
#
# COMPACT_ATOMS: atom_id res chain seq x y z
N MET A 1 17.51 -3.53 -0.27
CA MET A 1 16.37 -3.86 0.62
C MET A 1 15.99 -5.32 0.43
N ASP A 2 15.71 -6.01 1.51
CA ASP A 2 15.27 -7.40 1.46
C ASP A 2 13.74 -7.43 1.32
N TYR A 3 13.26 -7.76 0.10
CA TYR A 3 11.82 -7.79 -0.16
C TYR A 3 11.14 -9.06 0.37
N LYS A 4 11.91 -10.05 0.81
CA LYS A 4 11.34 -11.30 1.31
C LYS A 4 10.48 -11.10 2.55
N LYS A 5 10.76 -10.07 3.33
CA LYS A 5 9.98 -9.79 4.56
C LYS A 5 8.53 -9.43 4.25
N PHE A 6 8.23 -9.06 3.02
CA PHE A 6 6.85 -8.74 2.62
C PHE A 6 6.10 -9.96 2.10
N ASN A 7 6.79 -11.10 1.92
CA ASN A 7 6.13 -12.33 1.48
C ASN A 7 5.26 -12.88 2.61
N GLY A 8 4.11 -13.43 2.25
CA GLY A 8 3.21 -14.02 3.22
C GLY A 8 2.36 -13.03 3.99
N THR A 9 2.39 -11.74 3.60
CA THR A 9 1.50 -10.75 4.20
C THR A 9 0.07 -11.01 3.72
N SER A 10 -0.90 -10.67 4.57
CA SER A 10 -2.32 -10.83 4.28
C SER A 10 -3.04 -9.52 4.54
N TYR A 11 -4.23 -9.38 3.95
CA TYR A 11 -5.08 -8.22 4.16
C TYR A 11 -5.36 -8.01 5.65
N ARG A 12 -5.19 -6.77 6.12
CA ARG A 12 -5.41 -6.43 7.53
C ARG A 12 -6.40 -5.29 7.70
N GLY A 13 -6.65 -4.49 6.66
CA GLY A 13 -7.57 -3.38 6.72
C GLY A 13 -7.48 -2.52 5.48
N CYS A 14 -8.18 -1.39 5.51
CA CYS A 14 -8.20 -0.49 4.36
C CYS A 14 -8.40 0.95 4.83
N PHE A 15 -8.15 1.89 3.92
CA PHE A 15 -8.38 3.30 4.18
C PHE A 15 -8.59 4.03 2.86
N LYS A 16 -9.13 5.25 2.96
CA LYS A 16 -9.35 6.09 1.78
C LYS A 16 -8.43 7.31 1.82
N MET A 17 -7.79 7.59 0.69
CA MET A 17 -6.94 8.76 0.52
C MET A 17 -6.63 8.92 -0.96
N PRO A 18 -6.71 10.15 -1.53
CA PRO A 18 -6.29 10.34 -2.92
C PRO A 18 -4.83 9.93 -3.10
N TYR A 19 -4.51 9.35 -4.26
CA TYR A 19 -3.15 8.89 -4.57
C TYR A 19 -2.11 9.99 -4.31
N ALA A 20 -2.37 11.21 -4.80
CA ALA A 20 -1.42 12.31 -4.65
C ALA A 20 -1.14 12.63 -3.19
N LYS A 21 -2.16 12.55 -2.32
CA LYS A 21 -1.98 12.78 -0.90
C LYS A 21 -1.18 11.65 -0.25
N LEU A 22 -1.39 10.43 -0.71
CA LEU A 22 -0.66 9.28 -0.19
C LEU A 22 0.83 9.40 -0.55
N VAL A 23 1.15 9.75 -1.79
CA VAL A 23 2.53 9.97 -2.23
C VAL A 23 3.17 11.10 -1.40
N GLU A 24 2.43 12.18 -1.15
CA GLU A 24 2.93 13.28 -0.34
C GLU A 24 3.28 12.82 1.07
N ALA A 25 2.48 11.94 1.64
CA ALA A 25 2.66 11.46 3.02
C ALA A 25 3.76 10.42 3.15
N ILE A 26 3.87 9.47 2.20
CA ILE A 26 4.75 8.30 2.37
C ILE A 26 5.75 8.10 1.22
N GLY A 27 5.74 8.96 0.20
CA GLY A 27 6.68 8.88 -0.92
C GLY A 27 6.14 8.03 -2.06
N GLU A 28 6.97 7.85 -3.09
CA GLU A 28 6.59 7.07 -4.26
C GLU A 28 6.50 5.57 -3.94
N PRO A 29 5.70 4.81 -4.69
CA PRO A 29 5.66 3.36 -4.50
C PRO A 29 7.04 2.74 -4.58
N ASN A 30 7.33 1.79 -3.70
CA ASN A 30 8.65 1.18 -3.57
C ASN A 30 8.66 -0.34 -3.73
N LEU A 31 7.52 -0.95 -4.04
CA LEU A 31 7.44 -2.38 -4.32
C LEU A 31 6.88 -2.58 -5.73
N MET A 32 7.22 -3.74 -6.32
CA MET A 32 6.73 -4.09 -7.64
C MET A 32 5.29 -4.61 -7.52
N SER A 33 4.40 -4.09 -8.38
CA SER A 33 3.01 -4.58 -8.43
C SER A 33 2.96 -5.91 -9.20
N ASP A 34 1.81 -6.61 -9.10
CA ASP A 34 1.63 -7.86 -9.85
C ASP A 34 1.27 -7.60 -11.32
N GLY A 35 1.04 -6.33 -11.71
CA GLY A 35 0.72 -5.94 -13.07
C GLY A 35 -0.70 -6.27 -13.50
N TYR A 36 -1.53 -6.78 -12.60
CA TYR A 36 -2.90 -7.15 -12.93
C TYR A 36 -3.90 -6.57 -11.92
N LYS A 37 -3.89 -7.08 -10.69
CA LYS A 37 -4.84 -6.64 -9.66
C LYS A 37 -4.34 -5.42 -8.90
N THR A 38 -3.03 -5.20 -8.88
CA THR A 38 -2.41 -4.03 -8.26
C THR A 38 -1.70 -3.20 -9.31
N ASP A 39 -1.64 -1.89 -9.09
CA ASP A 39 -0.89 -0.96 -9.93
C ASP A 39 0.32 -0.41 -9.21
N VAL A 40 0.15 -0.06 -7.93
CA VAL A 40 1.19 0.54 -7.10
C VAL A 40 1.15 -0.12 -5.74
N GLU A 41 2.35 -0.24 -5.15
CA GLU A 41 2.46 -0.92 -3.87
C GLU A 41 3.62 -0.32 -3.08
N TRP A 42 3.44 -0.18 -1.77
CA TRP A 42 4.45 0.30 -0.84
C TRP A 42 4.71 -0.78 0.20
N GLY A 43 5.96 -0.86 0.66
CA GLY A 43 6.32 -1.73 1.77
C GLY A 43 7.12 -0.95 2.79
N PHE A 44 6.81 -1.16 4.06
CA PHE A 44 7.46 -0.50 5.18
C PHE A 44 7.73 -1.48 6.30
N GLU A 45 8.74 -1.17 7.09
CA GLU A 45 9.02 -1.91 8.31
C GLU A 45 9.35 -0.89 9.40
N ARG A 46 8.71 -1.04 10.56
CA ARG A 46 8.93 -0.16 11.69
C ARG A 46 8.94 -1.01 12.96
N ASP A 47 10.05 -0.95 13.70
CA ASP A 47 10.23 -1.73 14.95
C ASP A 47 9.93 -3.21 14.73
N GLY A 48 10.37 -3.76 13.59
CA GLY A 48 10.17 -5.16 13.26
C GLY A 48 8.80 -5.51 12.70
N VAL A 49 7.89 -4.55 12.63
CA VAL A 49 6.54 -4.77 12.09
C VAL A 49 6.51 -4.38 10.62
N VAL A 50 6.11 -5.33 9.78
CA VAL A 50 6.02 -5.15 8.34
C VAL A 50 4.61 -4.72 7.96
N ALA A 51 4.49 -3.73 7.07
CA ALA A 51 3.21 -3.27 6.53
C ALA A 51 3.35 -3.02 5.04
N THR A 52 2.31 -3.35 4.27
CA THR A 52 2.22 -2.99 2.85
C THR A 52 0.97 -2.17 2.63
N ILE A 53 1.03 -1.31 1.61
CA ILE A 53 -0.13 -0.54 1.14
C ILE A 53 -0.22 -0.81 -0.35
N TYR A 54 -1.42 -1.16 -0.84
CA TYR A 54 -1.61 -1.51 -2.24
C TYR A 54 -3.04 -1.25 -2.64
N ASN A 55 -3.25 -1.03 -3.95
CA ASN A 55 -4.60 -0.99 -4.49
C ASN A 55 -4.99 -2.40 -4.94
N TRP A 56 -6.30 -2.67 -5.01
CA TRP A 56 -6.77 -4.02 -5.34
C TRP A 56 -7.97 -3.93 -6.28
N LYS A 57 -7.75 -4.30 -7.55
CA LYS A 57 -8.80 -4.39 -8.59
C LYS A 57 -9.52 -3.07 -8.86
N ASN A 58 -8.93 -1.94 -8.53
CA ASN A 58 -9.57 -0.63 -8.68
C ASN A 58 -8.71 0.37 -9.45
N GLY A 59 -7.66 -0.10 -10.13
CA GLY A 59 -6.77 0.75 -10.91
C GLY A 59 -6.72 0.35 -12.37
N PRO A 60 -5.94 1.06 -13.18
CA PRO A 60 -5.93 0.87 -14.64
C PRO A 60 -5.54 -0.54 -15.08
N ASN A 61 -4.66 -1.24 -14.36
CA ASN A 61 -4.27 -2.59 -14.76
C ASN A 61 -5.45 -3.56 -14.79
N TYR A 62 -6.34 -3.48 -13.81
CA TYR A 62 -7.49 -4.38 -13.72
C TYR A 62 -8.69 -3.84 -14.51
N ILE A 63 -8.98 -2.54 -14.35
CA ILE A 63 -10.16 -1.92 -14.97
C ILE A 63 -9.94 -1.73 -16.47
N GLY A 64 -8.69 -1.52 -16.90
CA GLY A 64 -8.35 -1.32 -18.32
C GLY A 64 -8.49 0.12 -18.78
N ARG A 65 -8.67 1.08 -17.86
CA ARG A 65 -8.80 2.51 -18.19
C ARG A 65 -8.48 3.34 -16.93
N GLY A 66 -8.32 4.63 -17.13
CA GLY A 66 -8.01 5.57 -16.06
C GLY A 66 -6.52 5.59 -15.74
N THR A 67 -6.17 6.24 -14.65
CA THR A 67 -4.78 6.34 -14.17
C THR A 67 -4.72 6.06 -12.69
N VAL A 68 -3.48 5.88 -12.17
CA VAL A 68 -3.29 5.64 -10.74
C VAL A 68 -3.76 6.83 -9.91
N GLU A 69 -3.75 8.04 -10.49
CA GLU A 69 -4.23 9.24 -9.80
C GLU A 69 -5.72 9.17 -9.43
N ASP A 70 -6.46 8.27 -10.06
CA ASP A 70 -7.89 8.09 -9.77
C ASP A 70 -8.14 7.16 -8.58
N ILE A 71 -7.11 6.50 -8.06
CA ILE A 71 -7.28 5.54 -6.98
C ILE A 71 -7.36 6.28 -5.65
N ASP A 72 -8.38 5.96 -4.85
CA ASP A 72 -8.55 6.54 -3.52
C ASP A 72 -8.85 5.51 -2.43
N ASP A 73 -8.96 4.23 -2.79
CA ASP A 73 -9.17 3.14 -1.84
C ASP A 73 -7.90 2.27 -1.79
N TRP A 74 -7.39 2.06 -0.57
CA TRP A 74 -6.14 1.35 -0.36
C TRP A 74 -6.31 0.25 0.66
N ASN A 75 -5.65 -0.88 0.40
CA ASN A 75 -5.61 -2.01 1.31
C ASN A 75 -4.28 -1.99 2.07
N VAL A 76 -4.33 -2.50 3.29
CA VAL A 76 -3.14 -2.67 4.13
C VAL A 76 -2.91 -4.16 4.30
N GLY A 77 -1.69 -4.60 4.04
CA GLY A 77 -1.27 -5.98 4.28
C GLY A 77 -0.21 -6.03 5.38
N GLY A 78 -0.10 -7.19 6.01
CA GLY A 78 0.90 -7.40 7.05
C GLY A 78 0.83 -8.80 7.59
N HIS A 79 1.73 -9.10 8.52
CA HIS A 79 1.76 -10.41 9.19
C HIS A 79 0.84 -10.43 10.40
N SER A 80 0.41 -9.25 10.87
CA SER A 80 -0.50 -9.11 12.00
C SER A 80 -1.25 -7.79 11.90
N LEU A 81 -2.22 -7.58 12.77
CA LEU A 81 -2.97 -6.32 12.83
C LEU A 81 -2.09 -5.12 13.21
N ASP A 82 -0.91 -5.37 13.78
CA ASP A 82 0.04 -4.30 14.08
C ASP A 82 0.43 -3.50 12.83
N ALA A 83 0.28 -4.08 11.64
CA ALA A 83 0.52 -3.37 10.39
C ALA A 83 -0.35 -2.11 10.26
N MET A 84 -1.58 -2.15 10.80
CA MET A 84 -2.47 -0.99 10.77
C MET A 84 -1.91 0.16 11.61
N ASP A 85 -1.26 -0.16 12.73
CA ASP A 85 -0.64 0.87 13.58
C ASP A 85 0.55 1.51 12.87
N VAL A 86 1.34 0.72 12.14
CA VAL A 86 2.46 1.24 11.34
C VAL A 86 1.94 2.22 10.30
N VAL A 87 0.90 1.84 9.56
CA VAL A 87 0.32 2.69 8.52
C VAL A 87 -0.25 3.97 9.13
N SER A 88 -0.99 3.85 10.23
CA SER A 88 -1.56 5.02 10.90
C SER A 88 -0.46 6.00 11.31
N ALA A 89 0.64 5.48 11.87
CA ALA A 89 1.76 6.34 12.28
C ALA A 89 2.40 7.04 11.08
N LEU A 90 2.55 6.32 9.96
CA LEU A 90 3.12 6.90 8.73
C LEU A 90 2.24 8.02 8.18
N LEU A 91 0.94 7.81 8.16
CA LEU A 91 0.00 8.79 7.61
C LEU A 91 -0.15 10.01 8.50
N MET A 92 0.13 9.89 9.78
CA MET A 92 0.03 11.00 10.74
C MET A 92 1.32 11.79 10.88
N GLN A 93 2.41 11.35 10.28
CA GLN A 93 3.69 12.06 10.27
C GLN A 93 3.63 13.17 9.21
N ARG A 94 3.39 14.38 9.63
CA ARG A 94 3.26 15.49 8.68
C ARG A 94 4.00 16.70 9.17
#